data_5b164ab00dbf2fa62c367ab1e8cb9ddf
#
_entry.id   5b164ab00dbf2fa62c367ab1e8cb9ddf
#
_cell.length_a   1.000
_cell.length_b   1.000
_cell.length_c   1.000
_cell.angle_alpha   90.00
_cell.angle_beta   90.00
_cell.angle_gamma   90.00
#
_symmetry.space_group_name_H-M   'P 1'
#
loop_
_entity.id
_entity.type
_entity.pdbx_description
1 polymer ?
#
loop_
_entity_poly.entity_id
_entity_poly.type
_entity_poly.pdbx_seq_one_letter_code
_entity_poly.pdbx_strand_id
1 'polypeptide(L)'
;MKRRKWLNGLATLAAACLVLAACGGNSGNNGASPSASESSPSASAPSSSGSASPSAIGGDTVKVGILHSLSGTMAISEVSVRDSELLAIEEINAKGGVLGKQIEPIVEDGASDWPTFAEKARKLISEDKVATVFGGWTSASRKAMLPVFEELNGLLWYPVQYEGMESSPNIFYTGATTNQQIVPAVDYLLENGKKKFYLLGSDYVFPQTANKIIKEQLKAKGGELVGEEYTQLGHTDYSTIIAKIQAAQPDVVFNTLNGDSNVAFFKQLKDAGITSADLTTLSVSIAEEEARGIGPEYLEGHLVAWNYYQTTDTPENKTFVESYKAKYGADRVTADPIEAGYVAVYLWAAAVEKAGSFEVDKVKEAAAGIEFAAPEGKVTIDGENQHIYKTVRIGELQADGQIKELWNSGEPVKPDPYLKTYDWAAGLSSGS
;
A
#
# COMPACT_ATOMS: atom_id res chain seq x y z
N MET A 1 14.07 -63.30 -2.46
CA MET A 1 15.42 -63.88 -2.17
C MET A 1 16.49 -62.86 -2.52
N LYS A 2 17.43 -62.73 -1.61
CA LYS A 2 18.73 -62.03 -1.52
C LYS A 2 18.72 -60.56 -1.11
N ARG A 3 18.90 -60.39 0.20
CA ARG A 3 19.50 -59.28 0.96
C ARG A 3 20.94 -59.05 0.50
N ARG A 4 21.41 -57.80 0.53
CA ARG A 4 22.78 -57.50 1.02
C ARG A 4 22.84 -56.11 1.65
N LYS A 5 23.16 -56.10 2.92
CA LYS A 5 23.64 -55.03 3.81
C LYS A 5 25.13 -54.76 3.50
N TRP A 6 25.59 -53.58 3.87
CA TRP A 6 26.91 -53.26 4.47
C TRP A 6 27.15 -51.78 4.28
N LEU A 7 27.64 -50.99 5.14
CA LEU A 7 28.07 -50.80 6.53
C LEU A 7 28.79 -49.46 6.58
N ASN A 8 28.47 -48.70 7.60
CA ASN A 8 29.22 -47.69 8.38
C ASN A 8 30.60 -47.19 7.94
N GLY A 9 30.78 -45.87 8.09
CA GLY A 9 32.07 -45.20 8.25
C GLY A 9 31.89 -43.85 8.97
N LEU A 10 31.92 -43.90 10.34
CA LEU A 10 32.20 -42.76 11.21
C LEU A 10 33.65 -42.30 11.03
N ALA A 11 33.92 -41.03 10.98
CA ALA A 11 35.18 -40.43 11.37
C ALA A 11 34.93 -39.07 12.02
N THR A 12 35.03 -39.05 13.31
CA THR A 12 35.23 -37.90 14.20
C THR A 12 36.68 -37.45 14.11
N LEU A 13 36.95 -36.17 14.08
CA LEU A 13 38.16 -35.59 14.68
C LEU A 13 37.90 -34.18 15.19
N ALA A 14 38.45 -33.96 16.37
CA ALA A 14 38.22 -32.87 17.30
C ALA A 14 39.21 -31.69 17.10
N ALA A 15 38.72 -30.54 17.56
CA ALA A 15 39.35 -29.46 18.36
C ALA A 15 40.82 -29.05 18.10
N ALA A 16 41.00 -27.73 17.98
CA ALA A 16 42.04 -27.02 18.71
C ALA A 16 41.73 -25.52 18.84
N CYS A 17 41.54 -25.10 20.06
CA CYS A 17 41.56 -23.71 20.53
C CYS A 17 43.00 -23.17 20.46
N LEU A 18 43.11 -21.88 20.13
CA LEU A 18 44.29 -21.09 20.54
C LEU A 18 43.90 -19.67 20.88
N VAL A 19 43.93 -19.41 22.19
CA VAL A 19 43.88 -18.07 22.82
C VAL A 19 45.31 -17.55 22.84
N LEU A 20 45.48 -16.29 22.48
CA LEU A 20 46.69 -15.55 22.88
C LEU A 20 46.31 -14.13 23.26
N ALA A 21 46.36 -13.90 24.53
CA ALA A 21 46.40 -12.58 25.17
C ALA A 21 47.87 -12.16 25.30
N ALA A 22 48.14 -10.88 25.08
CA ALA A 22 49.35 -10.26 25.61
C ALA A 22 49.07 -8.80 25.99
N CYS A 23 49.32 -8.56 27.24
CA CYS A 23 49.34 -7.28 27.96
C CYS A 23 50.64 -6.51 27.76
N GLY A 24 50.60 -5.25 28.12
CA GLY A 24 51.72 -4.42 28.52
C GLY A 24 51.73 -3.08 27.83
N GLY A 25 51.71 -1.92 28.44
CA GLY A 25 52.06 -1.42 29.78
C GLY A 25 52.65 -0.04 29.57
N ASN A 26 52.03 0.92 30.12
CA ASN A 26 52.36 1.89 31.17
C ASN A 26 53.41 2.99 30.93
N SER A 27 53.13 4.16 31.54
CA SER A 27 53.93 5.30 31.99
C SER A 27 54.24 6.38 30.96
N GLY A 28 54.01 7.61 31.20
CA GLY A 28 53.82 8.45 32.39
C GLY A 28 54.35 9.83 32.11
N ASN A 29 53.70 10.76 32.67
CA ASN A 29 54.12 11.88 33.50
C ASN A 29 54.30 13.27 32.89
N ASN A 30 53.51 14.19 33.49
CA ASN A 30 53.78 15.52 34.02
C ASN A 30 54.23 16.70 33.13
N GLY A 31 53.53 17.79 33.32
CA GLY A 31 54.13 19.08 33.34
C GLY A 31 53.25 20.28 33.08
N ALA A 32 52.59 20.79 34.13
CA ALA A 32 52.42 22.18 34.55
C ALA A 32 52.06 23.30 33.53
N SER A 33 50.94 23.97 33.84
CA SER A 33 50.62 25.41 33.58
C SER A 33 51.71 26.37 34.10
N PRO A 34 51.77 27.66 33.64
CA PRO A 34 50.82 28.64 34.17
C PRO A 34 50.35 29.76 33.20
N SER A 35 49.18 30.22 33.49
CA SER A 35 48.59 31.57 33.56
C SER A 35 49.37 32.78 32.99
N ALA A 36 48.67 33.64 32.23
CA ALA A 36 48.58 35.08 32.45
C ALA A 36 47.50 35.72 31.60
N SER A 37 46.76 36.59 32.25
CA SER A 37 45.71 37.50 31.79
C SER A 37 46.19 38.54 30.78
N GLU A 38 45.32 39.07 29.91
CA GLU A 38 44.90 40.47 29.95
C GLU A 38 43.93 40.86 28.82
N SER A 39 42.81 41.44 29.25
CA SER A 39 42.05 42.61 28.77
C SER A 39 41.56 42.75 27.34
N SER A 40 40.23 42.92 27.30
CA SER A 40 39.36 43.45 26.21
C SER A 40 39.77 44.86 25.73
N PRO A 41 39.28 45.26 24.52
CA PRO A 41 38.03 46.04 24.56
C PRO A 41 36.99 45.74 23.45
N SER A 42 35.80 46.06 23.85
CA SER A 42 34.53 46.19 23.21
C SER A 42 34.54 46.79 21.81
N ALA A 43 33.82 46.13 20.84
CA ALA A 43 33.28 46.79 19.69
C ALA A 43 31.90 46.21 19.38
N SER A 44 30.92 47.07 19.36
CA SER A 44 29.50 46.81 19.12
C SER A 44 29.27 46.35 17.69
N ALA A 45 28.53 45.25 17.51
CA ALA A 45 28.01 44.78 16.26
C ALA A 45 26.52 45.07 16.12
N PRO A 46 25.98 45.33 14.91
CA PRO A 46 24.56 45.53 14.72
C PRO A 46 23.82 44.23 14.66
N SER A 47 22.63 44.26 15.25
CA SER A 47 21.65 43.18 15.30
C SER A 47 21.30 42.67 13.91
N SER A 48 21.55 41.38 13.63
CA SER A 48 20.94 40.67 12.53
C SER A 48 19.60 40.09 12.98
N SER A 49 18.59 40.42 12.22
CA SER A 49 17.21 39.99 12.28
C SER A 49 17.09 38.49 12.61
N GLY A 50 16.38 38.18 13.67
CA GLY A 50 16.00 36.85 14.05
C GLY A 50 15.14 36.20 12.99
N SER A 51 15.60 35.06 12.53
CA SER A 51 14.75 34.07 11.85
C SER A 51 13.73 33.60 12.89
N ALA A 52 12.46 33.96 12.68
CA ALA A 52 11.38 33.45 13.50
C ALA A 52 11.27 31.96 13.22
N SER A 53 11.74 31.14 14.16
CA SER A 53 11.25 29.76 14.29
C SER A 53 9.73 29.83 14.45
N PRO A 54 8.97 28.95 13.76
CA PRO A 54 7.53 28.92 13.99
C PRO A 54 7.31 28.62 15.47
N SER A 55 6.61 29.55 16.14
CA SER A 55 6.18 29.38 17.51
C SER A 55 5.43 28.08 17.62
N ALA A 56 5.90 27.17 18.46
CA ALA A 56 5.12 26.03 18.90
C ALA A 56 3.81 26.58 19.49
N ILE A 57 2.72 26.42 18.73
CA ILE A 57 1.38 26.66 19.24
C ILE A 57 1.17 25.54 20.25
N GLY A 58 1.25 25.88 21.55
CA GLY A 58 0.97 24.96 22.65
C GLY A 58 -0.52 24.64 22.70
N GLY A 59 -0.98 23.78 21.78
CA GLY A 59 -2.29 23.16 21.77
C GLY A 59 -2.14 21.69 22.14
N ASP A 60 -3.17 21.12 22.80
CA ASP A 60 -3.26 19.68 23.00
C ASP A 60 -3.09 18.97 21.65
N THR A 61 -2.43 17.82 21.63
CA THR A 61 -2.30 16.96 20.46
C THR A 61 -3.39 15.88 20.45
N VAL A 62 -3.69 15.35 19.27
CA VAL A 62 -4.43 14.10 19.09
C VAL A 62 -3.53 13.09 18.36
N LYS A 63 -3.37 11.91 18.96
CA LYS A 63 -2.54 10.84 18.38
C LYS A 63 -3.33 10.08 17.33
N VAL A 64 -2.66 9.73 16.22
CA VAL A 64 -3.17 8.81 15.19
C VAL A 64 -2.12 7.75 14.88
N GLY A 65 -2.54 6.53 14.58
CA GLY A 65 -1.65 5.47 14.16
C GLY A 65 -1.43 5.47 12.66
N ILE A 66 -0.20 5.19 12.22
CA ILE A 66 0.18 4.91 10.84
C ILE A 66 0.80 3.51 10.82
N LEU A 67 0.12 2.54 10.22
CA LEU A 67 0.54 1.14 10.28
C LEU A 67 0.69 0.55 8.88
N HIS A 68 1.93 0.44 8.44
CA HIS A 68 2.31 -0.08 7.13
C HIS A 68 3.51 -1.01 7.23
N SER A 69 3.74 -1.85 6.21
CA SER A 69 5.01 -2.59 6.08
C SER A 69 6.10 -1.63 5.61
N LEU A 70 6.99 -1.27 6.53
CA LEU A 70 8.18 -0.45 6.24
C LEU A 70 9.40 -1.32 5.92
N SER A 71 9.26 -2.63 6.13
CA SER A 71 10.23 -3.67 5.82
C SER A 71 9.54 -4.91 5.22
N GLY A 72 10.34 -5.82 4.64
CA GLY A 72 9.82 -7.03 3.97
C GLY A 72 9.30 -6.76 2.56
N THR A 73 8.65 -7.79 1.97
CA THR A 73 8.28 -7.82 0.54
C THR A 73 7.27 -6.74 0.13
N MET A 74 6.46 -6.22 1.07
CA MET A 74 5.46 -5.18 0.80
C MET A 74 6.00 -3.76 0.95
N ALA A 75 7.24 -3.57 1.42
CA ALA A 75 7.82 -2.24 1.61
C ALA A 75 7.93 -1.44 0.29
N ILE A 76 8.07 -2.12 -0.85
CA ILE A 76 8.08 -1.51 -2.19
C ILE A 76 6.83 -0.66 -2.45
N SER A 77 5.68 -1.06 -1.90
CA SER A 77 4.38 -0.40 -2.07
C SER A 77 4.02 0.49 -0.87
N GLU A 78 4.22 0.00 0.37
CA GLU A 78 3.61 0.59 1.56
C GLU A 78 4.37 1.81 2.13
N VAL A 79 5.68 1.91 1.90
CA VAL A 79 6.48 3.06 2.39
C VAL A 79 5.96 4.38 1.81
N SER A 80 5.56 4.38 0.54
CA SER A 80 5.06 5.56 -0.15
C SER A 80 3.65 5.97 0.31
N VAL A 81 2.84 5.01 0.72
CA VAL A 81 1.50 5.28 1.30
C VAL A 81 1.66 5.96 2.66
N ARG A 82 2.52 5.42 3.56
CA ARG A 82 2.86 6.09 4.82
C ARG A 82 3.30 7.55 4.58
N ASP A 83 4.15 7.78 3.57
CA ASP A 83 4.66 9.12 3.25
C ASP A 83 3.50 10.06 2.90
N SER A 84 2.51 9.62 2.11
CA SER A 84 1.36 10.46 1.73
C SER A 84 0.43 10.76 2.90
N GLU A 85 0.22 9.81 3.80
CA GLU A 85 -0.55 10.02 5.03
C GLU A 85 0.13 11.06 5.94
N LEU A 86 1.47 10.98 6.08
CA LEU A 86 2.25 11.97 6.82
C LEU A 86 2.22 13.35 6.15
N LEU A 87 2.20 13.42 4.81
CA LEU A 87 2.03 14.69 4.09
C LEU A 87 0.67 15.32 4.40
N ALA A 88 -0.41 14.54 4.33
CA ALA A 88 -1.75 15.04 4.65
C ALA A 88 -1.86 15.55 6.10
N ILE A 89 -1.28 14.82 7.06
CA ILE A 89 -1.24 15.24 8.46
C ILE A 89 -0.51 16.58 8.60
N GLU A 90 0.62 16.74 7.95
CA GLU A 90 1.41 17.98 8.01
C GLU A 90 0.66 19.17 7.39
N GLU A 91 -0.01 18.97 6.27
CA GLU A 91 -0.83 20.00 5.62
C GLU A 91 -2.04 20.42 6.48
N ILE A 92 -2.69 19.46 7.15
CA ILE A 92 -3.79 19.73 8.09
C ILE A 92 -3.25 20.48 9.32
N ASN A 93 -2.11 20.05 9.86
CA ASN A 93 -1.47 20.70 10.98
C ASN A 93 -1.05 22.14 10.68
N ALA A 94 -0.54 22.40 9.48
CA ALA A 94 -0.19 23.75 9.02
C ALA A 94 -1.41 24.69 8.96
N LYS A 95 -2.62 24.13 8.84
CA LYS A 95 -3.90 24.86 8.85
C LYS A 95 -4.53 24.98 10.25
N GLY A 96 -3.86 24.49 11.29
CA GLY A 96 -4.33 24.57 12.68
C GLY A 96 -4.75 23.23 13.29
N GLY A 97 -4.61 22.12 12.58
CA GLY A 97 -4.98 20.78 13.01
C GLY A 97 -6.47 20.49 12.87
N VAL A 98 -7.00 19.61 13.70
CA VAL A 98 -8.41 19.19 13.72
C VAL A 98 -9.01 19.51 15.08
N LEU A 99 -10.15 20.18 15.13
CA LEU A 99 -10.78 20.72 16.36
C LEU A 99 -9.79 21.53 17.20
N GLY A 100 -8.88 22.24 16.57
CA GLY A 100 -7.84 23.05 17.23
C GLY A 100 -6.69 22.24 17.84
N LYS A 101 -6.61 20.92 17.60
CA LYS A 101 -5.52 20.06 18.05
C LYS A 101 -4.59 19.69 16.90
N GLN A 102 -3.28 19.68 17.17
CA GLN A 102 -2.30 19.16 16.22
C GLN A 102 -2.38 17.62 16.17
N ILE A 103 -2.32 17.04 15.00
CA ILE A 103 -2.29 15.59 14.80
C ILE A 103 -0.86 15.10 15.02
N GLU A 104 -0.68 14.15 15.93
CA GLU A 104 0.60 13.51 16.25
C GLU A 104 0.60 12.08 15.69
N PRO A 105 1.32 11.79 14.58
CA PRO A 105 1.38 10.44 14.03
C PRO A 105 2.30 9.53 14.85
N ILE A 106 1.83 8.31 15.15
CA ILE A 106 2.62 7.21 15.69
C ILE A 106 2.77 6.19 14.60
N VAL A 107 4.00 6.02 14.10
CA VAL A 107 4.29 5.11 12.98
C VAL A 107 4.76 3.76 13.51
N GLU A 108 4.14 2.68 13.02
CA GLU A 108 4.49 1.30 13.34
C GLU A 108 4.79 0.50 12.06
N ASP A 109 5.78 -0.38 12.13
CA ASP A 109 6.14 -1.29 11.04
C ASP A 109 5.42 -2.63 11.20
N GLY A 110 4.58 -2.98 10.24
CA GLY A 110 3.89 -4.26 10.12
C GLY A 110 4.79 -5.38 9.55
N ALA A 111 5.99 -5.02 9.06
CA ALA A 111 7.06 -5.94 8.63
C ALA A 111 6.62 -6.99 7.60
N SER A 112 5.60 -6.73 6.79
CA SER A 112 4.99 -7.68 5.85
C SER A 112 4.49 -8.98 6.52
N ASP A 113 4.24 -8.93 7.83
CA ASP A 113 3.82 -10.08 8.65
C ASP A 113 2.45 -9.83 9.27
N TRP A 114 1.47 -10.62 8.90
CA TRP A 114 0.06 -10.38 9.26
C TRP A 114 -0.23 -10.42 10.77
N PRO A 115 0.34 -11.36 11.56
CA PRO A 115 0.25 -11.32 13.02
C PRO A 115 0.82 -10.04 13.63
N THR A 116 1.95 -9.54 13.10
CA THR A 116 2.57 -8.29 13.54
C THR A 116 1.63 -7.10 13.33
N PHE A 117 0.90 -7.04 12.21
CA PHE A 117 -0.13 -6.00 12.02
C PHE A 117 -1.19 -6.01 13.13
N ALA A 118 -1.70 -7.19 13.52
CA ALA A 118 -2.68 -7.30 14.60
C ALA A 118 -2.11 -6.86 15.96
N GLU A 119 -0.86 -7.23 16.26
CA GLU A 119 -0.15 -6.82 17.49
C GLU A 119 0.03 -5.30 17.53
N LYS A 120 0.52 -4.70 16.42
CA LYS A 120 0.74 -3.25 16.32
C LYS A 120 -0.58 -2.47 16.38
N ALA A 121 -1.64 -2.96 15.73
CA ALA A 121 -2.97 -2.35 15.85
C ALA A 121 -3.45 -2.35 17.31
N ARG A 122 -3.30 -3.46 18.02
CA ARG A 122 -3.66 -3.55 19.45
C ARG A 122 -2.85 -2.57 20.29
N LYS A 123 -1.54 -2.46 20.07
CA LYS A 123 -0.67 -1.50 20.75
C LYS A 123 -1.12 -0.07 20.51
N LEU A 124 -1.31 0.33 19.26
CA LEU A 124 -1.75 1.68 18.89
C LEU A 124 -3.06 2.07 19.59
N ILE A 125 -4.04 1.18 19.63
CA ILE A 125 -5.35 1.45 20.23
C ILE A 125 -5.29 1.41 21.77
N SER A 126 -4.70 0.35 22.35
CA SER A 126 -4.81 0.09 23.80
C SER A 126 -3.73 0.76 24.64
N GLU A 127 -2.51 0.98 24.11
CA GLU A 127 -1.38 1.57 24.82
C GLU A 127 -1.14 3.02 24.41
N ASP A 128 -1.01 3.28 23.09
CA ASP A 128 -0.75 4.63 22.59
C ASP A 128 -1.99 5.52 22.57
N LYS A 129 -3.21 4.91 22.66
CA LYS A 129 -4.51 5.61 22.72
C LYS A 129 -4.74 6.51 21.51
N VAL A 130 -4.45 6.02 20.33
CA VAL A 130 -4.72 6.75 19.10
C VAL A 130 -6.22 6.90 18.83
N ALA A 131 -6.61 8.02 18.25
CA ALA A 131 -8.01 8.29 17.89
C ALA A 131 -8.46 7.47 16.68
N THR A 132 -7.53 7.13 15.80
CA THR A 132 -7.75 6.31 14.60
C THR A 132 -6.43 5.74 14.10
N VAL A 133 -6.51 4.77 13.18
CA VAL A 133 -5.34 4.19 12.49
C VAL A 133 -5.56 4.29 10.98
N PHE A 134 -4.52 4.67 10.25
CA PHE A 134 -4.44 4.61 8.79
C PHE A 134 -3.48 3.48 8.42
N GLY A 135 -3.78 2.70 7.39
CA GLY A 135 -2.82 1.72 6.89
C GLY A 135 -3.37 0.34 6.56
N GLY A 136 -2.41 -0.59 6.47
CA GLY A 136 -2.59 -1.92 5.91
C GLY A 136 -2.53 -1.92 4.38
N TRP A 137 -2.10 -3.04 3.82
CA TRP A 137 -2.12 -3.28 2.37
C TRP A 137 -2.78 -4.62 2.04
N THR A 138 -2.18 -5.72 2.48
CA THR A 138 -2.73 -7.02 2.15
C THR A 138 -4.08 -7.25 2.84
N SER A 139 -5.02 -7.87 2.13
CA SER A 139 -6.30 -8.27 2.75
C SER A 139 -6.09 -9.22 3.93
N ALA A 140 -4.99 -9.97 3.93
CA ALA A 140 -4.63 -10.82 5.06
C ALA A 140 -4.24 -10.02 6.31
N SER A 141 -3.46 -8.91 6.16
CA SER A 141 -3.17 -8.01 7.29
C SER A 141 -4.43 -7.31 7.79
N ARG A 142 -5.31 -6.83 6.88
CA ARG A 142 -6.61 -6.24 7.26
C ARG A 142 -7.45 -7.23 8.05
N LYS A 143 -7.58 -8.49 7.57
CA LYS A 143 -8.36 -9.53 8.27
C LYS A 143 -7.74 -9.92 9.62
N ALA A 144 -6.43 -9.84 9.78
CA ALA A 144 -5.78 -10.04 11.08
C ALA A 144 -6.06 -8.88 12.04
N MET A 145 -6.12 -7.64 11.53
CA MET A 145 -6.43 -6.45 12.33
C MET A 145 -7.92 -6.29 12.66
N LEU A 146 -8.83 -6.72 11.77
CA LEU A 146 -10.27 -6.52 11.89
C LEU A 146 -10.84 -6.88 13.27
N PRO A 147 -10.60 -8.08 13.83
CA PRO A 147 -11.12 -8.42 15.15
C PRO A 147 -10.55 -7.53 16.28
N VAL A 148 -9.34 -6.99 16.11
CA VAL A 148 -8.74 -6.07 17.08
C VAL A 148 -9.50 -4.73 17.09
N PHE A 149 -9.81 -4.20 15.89
CA PHE A 149 -10.56 -2.96 15.76
C PHE A 149 -11.99 -3.09 16.28
N GLU A 150 -12.66 -4.21 16.03
CA GLU A 150 -14.01 -4.46 16.54
C GLU A 150 -14.03 -4.68 18.06
N GLU A 151 -13.10 -5.49 18.60
CA GLU A 151 -12.99 -5.76 20.04
C GLU A 151 -12.73 -4.50 20.86
N LEU A 152 -11.85 -3.63 20.37
CA LEU A 152 -11.38 -2.43 21.09
C LEU A 152 -12.13 -1.15 20.69
N ASN A 153 -13.13 -1.26 19.83
CA ASN A 153 -13.84 -0.14 19.19
C ASN A 153 -12.86 0.90 18.63
N GLY A 154 -11.81 0.44 17.96
CA GLY A 154 -10.89 1.29 17.20
C GLY A 154 -11.46 1.63 15.83
N LEU A 155 -10.80 2.50 15.09
CA LEU A 155 -11.19 2.88 13.74
C LEU A 155 -10.00 2.77 12.80
N LEU A 156 -10.16 1.99 11.72
CA LEU A 156 -9.17 1.82 10.65
C LEU A 156 -9.64 2.53 9.39
N TRP A 157 -8.74 3.28 8.75
CA TRP A 157 -8.89 3.78 7.37
C TRP A 157 -7.95 2.97 6.48
N TYR A 158 -8.53 2.09 5.65
CA TYR A 158 -7.82 1.15 4.81
C TYR A 158 -7.74 1.66 3.36
N PRO A 159 -6.53 2.04 2.86
CA PRO A 159 -6.39 2.80 1.63
C PRO A 159 -6.20 1.96 0.37
N VAL A 160 -6.31 0.64 0.44
CA VAL A 160 -5.92 -0.25 -0.66
C VAL A 160 -7.13 -0.98 -1.24
N GLN A 161 -7.08 -1.26 -2.54
CA GLN A 161 -8.06 -2.11 -3.20
C GLN A 161 -8.15 -3.48 -2.52
N TYR A 162 -9.33 -4.09 -2.56
CA TYR A 162 -9.52 -5.40 -1.96
C TYR A 162 -10.63 -6.22 -2.65
N GLU A 163 -10.72 -7.49 -2.30
CA GLU A 163 -11.61 -8.48 -2.91
C GLU A 163 -13.11 -8.28 -2.66
N GLY A 164 -13.51 -7.31 -1.84
CA GLY A 164 -14.86 -7.24 -1.35
C GLY A 164 -15.20 -8.38 -0.39
N MET A 165 -16.48 -8.78 -0.35
CA MET A 165 -17.02 -9.87 0.49
C MET A 165 -16.80 -9.65 2.00
N GLU A 166 -16.60 -8.40 2.40
CA GLU A 166 -16.37 -7.97 3.76
C GLU A 166 -16.83 -6.51 3.94
N SER A 167 -17.35 -6.21 5.10
CA SER A 167 -17.52 -4.85 5.62
C SER A 167 -17.47 -4.91 7.15
N SER A 168 -16.89 -3.90 7.77
CA SER A 168 -16.82 -3.79 9.24
C SER A 168 -17.25 -2.39 9.66
N PRO A 169 -18.02 -2.23 10.74
CA PRO A 169 -18.37 -0.91 11.27
C PRO A 169 -17.16 -0.14 11.79
N ASN A 170 -16.00 -0.79 11.92
CA ASN A 170 -14.76 -0.23 12.42
C ASN A 170 -13.69 -0.01 11.33
N ILE A 171 -14.05 -0.19 10.05
CA ILE A 171 -13.15 0.04 8.92
C ILE A 171 -13.83 0.93 7.87
N PHE A 172 -13.16 2.03 7.51
CA PHE A 172 -13.45 2.78 6.30
C PHE A 172 -12.52 2.30 5.18
N TYR A 173 -13.10 1.99 4.03
CA TYR A 173 -12.40 1.46 2.86
C TYR A 173 -12.26 2.58 1.83
N THR A 174 -11.09 3.21 1.77
CA THR A 174 -10.80 4.28 0.81
C THR A 174 -10.15 3.77 -0.48
N GLY A 175 -9.71 2.50 -0.50
CA GLY A 175 -9.36 1.79 -1.73
C GLY A 175 -10.58 1.19 -2.44
N ALA A 176 -10.40 0.73 -3.68
CA ALA A 176 -11.44 0.14 -4.50
C ALA A 176 -11.97 -1.20 -3.94
N THR A 177 -13.26 -1.42 -4.03
CA THR A 177 -13.83 -2.78 -4.00
C THR A 177 -13.95 -3.34 -5.42
N THR A 178 -14.29 -4.61 -5.56
CA THR A 178 -14.19 -5.34 -6.84
C THR A 178 -15.00 -4.76 -7.99
N ASN A 179 -16.18 -4.18 -7.71
CA ASN A 179 -16.97 -3.53 -8.75
C ASN A 179 -16.38 -2.17 -9.20
N GLN A 180 -15.35 -1.70 -8.52
CA GLN A 180 -14.62 -0.46 -8.84
C GLN A 180 -13.22 -0.72 -9.40
N GLN A 181 -12.83 -1.98 -9.65
CA GLN A 181 -11.55 -2.34 -10.24
C GLN A 181 -11.62 -3.62 -11.08
N ILE A 182 -11.80 -4.80 -10.44
CA ILE A 182 -11.69 -6.12 -11.08
C ILE A 182 -12.80 -6.33 -12.11
N VAL A 183 -14.05 -6.07 -11.73
CA VAL A 183 -15.21 -6.32 -12.63
C VAL A 183 -15.13 -5.45 -13.88
N PRO A 184 -14.90 -4.12 -13.80
CA PRO A 184 -14.72 -3.30 -14.98
C PRO A 184 -13.48 -3.66 -15.82
N ALA A 185 -12.39 -4.11 -15.17
CA ALA A 185 -11.19 -4.55 -15.87
C ALA A 185 -11.45 -5.80 -16.74
N VAL A 186 -12.17 -6.77 -16.21
CA VAL A 186 -12.57 -7.97 -16.98
C VAL A 186 -13.51 -7.58 -18.13
N ASP A 187 -14.47 -6.69 -17.90
CA ASP A 187 -15.37 -6.18 -18.93
C ASP A 187 -14.59 -5.51 -20.05
N TYR A 188 -13.70 -4.58 -19.70
CA TYR A 188 -12.85 -3.90 -20.67
C TYR A 188 -12.04 -4.89 -21.53
N LEU A 189 -11.44 -5.91 -20.92
CA LEU A 189 -10.66 -6.92 -21.64
C LEU A 189 -11.53 -7.71 -22.61
N LEU A 190 -12.71 -8.17 -22.17
CA LEU A 190 -13.65 -8.92 -23.01
C LEU A 190 -14.17 -8.09 -24.21
N GLU A 191 -14.50 -6.81 -23.96
CA GLU A 191 -14.95 -5.86 -25.00
C GLU A 191 -13.83 -5.56 -26.01
N ASN A 192 -12.56 -5.61 -25.58
CA ASN A 192 -11.39 -5.47 -26.44
C ASN A 192 -10.89 -6.81 -27.02
N GLY A 193 -11.74 -7.84 -27.02
CA GLY A 193 -11.51 -9.11 -27.71
C GLY A 193 -10.61 -10.10 -26.98
N LYS A 194 -10.19 -9.82 -25.75
CA LYS A 194 -9.41 -10.75 -24.93
C LYS A 194 -10.37 -11.74 -24.28
N LYS A 195 -10.33 -13.00 -24.70
CA LYS A 195 -11.28 -14.02 -24.23
C LYS A 195 -10.64 -15.12 -23.39
N LYS A 196 -9.37 -15.43 -23.65
CA LYS A 196 -8.62 -16.49 -22.95
C LYS A 196 -7.81 -15.88 -21.83
N PHE A 197 -8.19 -16.17 -20.60
CA PHE A 197 -7.57 -15.60 -19.39
C PHE A 197 -6.69 -16.64 -18.71
N TYR A 198 -5.49 -16.22 -18.33
CA TYR A 198 -4.64 -16.92 -17.38
C TYR A 198 -4.59 -16.10 -16.10
N LEU A 199 -4.96 -16.67 -14.96
CA LEU A 199 -4.98 -16.00 -13.68
C LEU A 199 -3.71 -16.31 -12.92
N LEU A 200 -2.95 -15.28 -12.52
CA LEU A 200 -1.71 -15.42 -11.75
C LEU A 200 -1.80 -14.56 -10.51
N GLY A 201 -1.70 -15.16 -9.32
CA GLY A 201 -1.86 -14.43 -8.05
C GLY A 201 -0.90 -14.86 -6.96
N SER A 202 -0.76 -14.01 -5.95
CA SER A 202 -0.14 -14.39 -4.68
C SER A 202 -1.09 -15.28 -3.89
N ASP A 203 -0.54 -16.23 -3.12
CA ASP A 203 -1.32 -17.24 -2.40
C ASP A 203 -1.85 -16.72 -1.06
N TYR A 204 -2.84 -15.82 -1.12
CA TYR A 204 -3.60 -15.36 0.04
C TYR A 204 -5.01 -14.89 -0.36
N VAL A 205 -5.79 -14.42 0.61
CA VAL A 205 -7.25 -14.20 0.46
C VAL A 205 -7.62 -13.26 -0.70
N PHE A 206 -6.88 -12.16 -0.94
CA PHE A 206 -7.23 -11.22 -2.01
C PHE A 206 -7.16 -11.87 -3.40
N PRO A 207 -6.01 -12.41 -3.87
CA PRO A 207 -5.96 -13.05 -5.20
C PRO A 207 -6.90 -14.23 -5.34
N GLN A 208 -7.02 -15.07 -4.30
CA GLN A 208 -7.91 -16.24 -4.35
C GLN A 208 -9.38 -15.85 -4.51
N THR A 209 -9.84 -14.83 -3.80
CA THR A 209 -11.23 -14.36 -3.89
C THR A 209 -11.45 -13.56 -5.17
N ALA A 210 -10.53 -12.69 -5.55
CA ALA A 210 -10.55 -11.97 -6.81
C ALA A 210 -10.67 -12.92 -8.01
N ASN A 211 -9.84 -13.97 -8.03
CA ASN A 211 -9.87 -14.96 -9.11
C ASN A 211 -11.17 -15.78 -9.13
N LYS A 212 -11.80 -16.06 -7.98
CA LYS A 212 -13.16 -16.64 -7.94
C LYS A 212 -14.18 -15.73 -8.61
N ILE A 213 -14.13 -14.43 -8.32
CA ILE A 213 -15.02 -13.42 -8.91
C ILE A 213 -14.80 -13.36 -10.43
N ILE A 214 -13.54 -13.29 -10.88
CA ILE A 214 -13.19 -13.28 -12.30
C ILE A 214 -13.74 -14.53 -13.00
N LYS A 215 -13.57 -15.72 -12.42
CA LYS A 215 -14.08 -16.98 -13.00
C LYS A 215 -15.60 -16.98 -13.20
N GLU A 216 -16.37 -16.51 -12.23
CA GLU A 216 -17.82 -16.42 -12.36
C GLU A 216 -18.23 -15.37 -13.41
N GLN A 217 -17.52 -14.24 -13.46
CA GLN A 217 -17.76 -13.21 -14.48
C GLN A 217 -17.44 -13.74 -15.90
N LEU A 218 -16.29 -14.40 -16.09
CA LEU A 218 -15.91 -15.02 -17.39
C LEU A 218 -16.95 -16.03 -17.84
N LYS A 219 -17.40 -16.89 -16.94
CA LYS A 219 -18.44 -17.89 -17.22
C LYS A 219 -19.76 -17.22 -17.67
N ALA A 220 -20.15 -16.13 -17.02
CA ALA A 220 -21.37 -15.40 -17.37
C ALA A 220 -21.26 -14.62 -18.68
N LYS A 221 -20.07 -14.13 -19.02
CA LYS A 221 -19.83 -13.23 -20.17
C LYS A 221 -19.13 -13.90 -21.35
N GLY A 222 -18.92 -15.22 -21.31
CA GLY A 222 -18.37 -16.00 -22.43
C GLY A 222 -16.86 -15.86 -22.60
N GLY A 223 -16.14 -15.56 -21.52
CA GLY A 223 -14.68 -15.69 -21.44
C GLY A 223 -14.27 -17.13 -21.12
N GLU A 224 -13.00 -17.46 -21.32
CA GLU A 224 -12.40 -18.78 -21.11
C GLU A 224 -11.25 -18.68 -20.11
N LEU A 225 -11.25 -19.52 -19.08
CA LEU A 225 -10.09 -19.71 -18.20
C LEU A 225 -9.18 -20.78 -18.79
N VAL A 226 -7.95 -20.42 -19.16
CA VAL A 226 -6.96 -21.34 -19.72
C VAL A 226 -5.86 -21.75 -18.74
N GLY A 227 -5.78 -21.11 -17.58
CA GLY A 227 -4.86 -21.47 -16.50
C GLY A 227 -5.05 -20.62 -15.26
N GLU A 228 -4.64 -21.16 -14.11
CA GLU A 228 -4.70 -20.48 -12.82
C GLU A 228 -3.54 -20.98 -11.94
N GLU A 229 -2.72 -20.06 -11.45
CA GLU A 229 -1.56 -20.38 -10.60
C GLU A 229 -1.44 -19.37 -9.45
N TYR A 230 -0.97 -19.87 -8.32
CA TYR A 230 -0.68 -19.06 -7.13
C TYR A 230 0.74 -19.30 -6.64
N THR A 231 1.39 -18.25 -6.15
CA THR A 231 2.72 -18.31 -5.55
C THR A 231 2.72 -17.65 -4.19
N GLN A 232 3.61 -18.09 -3.31
CA GLN A 232 3.80 -17.43 -2.02
C GLN A 232 4.18 -15.97 -2.23
N LEU A 233 3.72 -15.10 -1.32
CA LEU A 233 4.12 -13.68 -1.32
C LEU A 233 5.65 -13.58 -1.21
N GLY A 234 6.29 -12.80 -2.09
CA GLY A 234 7.75 -12.70 -2.18
C GLY A 234 8.41 -13.83 -3.00
N HIS A 235 7.64 -14.63 -3.75
CA HIS A 235 8.19 -15.65 -4.66
C HIS A 235 9.05 -15.04 -5.76
N THR A 236 10.17 -15.69 -6.10
CA THR A 236 11.20 -15.13 -7.01
C THR A 236 11.53 -15.99 -8.24
N ASP A 237 10.96 -17.18 -8.41
CA ASP A 237 11.22 -18.04 -9.58
C ASP A 237 9.93 -18.34 -10.37
N TYR A 238 9.73 -17.62 -11.46
CA TYR A 238 8.55 -17.73 -12.32
C TYR A 238 8.79 -18.55 -13.60
N SER A 239 9.97 -19.13 -13.79
CA SER A 239 10.36 -19.83 -15.02
C SER A 239 9.36 -20.92 -15.43
N THR A 240 8.96 -21.76 -14.49
CA THR A 240 7.94 -22.82 -14.73
C THR A 240 6.56 -22.26 -15.05
N ILE A 241 6.14 -21.20 -14.37
CA ILE A 241 4.84 -20.55 -14.59
C ILE A 241 4.82 -19.89 -15.97
N ILE A 242 5.88 -19.18 -16.34
CA ILE A 242 6.02 -18.57 -17.67
C ILE A 242 5.94 -19.63 -18.78
N ALA A 243 6.59 -20.79 -18.61
CA ALA A 243 6.47 -21.88 -19.55
C ALA A 243 5.02 -22.43 -19.67
N LYS A 244 4.28 -22.51 -18.55
CA LYS A 244 2.86 -22.88 -18.55
C LYS A 244 2.01 -21.84 -19.26
N ILE A 245 2.25 -20.55 -19.02
CA ILE A 245 1.55 -19.45 -19.70
C ILE A 245 1.77 -19.54 -21.21
N GLN A 246 3.02 -19.71 -21.66
CA GLN A 246 3.33 -19.89 -23.08
C GLN A 246 2.60 -21.09 -23.70
N ALA A 247 2.57 -22.23 -22.99
CA ALA A 247 1.87 -23.43 -23.44
C ALA A 247 0.35 -23.26 -23.52
N ALA A 248 -0.25 -22.48 -22.61
CA ALA A 248 -1.69 -22.21 -22.56
C ALA A 248 -2.15 -21.20 -23.61
N GLN A 249 -1.25 -20.39 -24.17
CA GLN A 249 -1.55 -19.34 -25.16
C GLN A 249 -2.76 -18.46 -24.80
N PRO A 250 -2.75 -17.77 -23.64
CA PRO A 250 -3.82 -16.87 -23.25
C PRO A 250 -3.81 -15.60 -24.11
N ASP A 251 -4.95 -14.91 -24.20
CA ASP A 251 -5.04 -13.55 -24.74
C ASP A 251 -4.56 -12.51 -23.71
N VAL A 252 -4.68 -12.85 -22.43
CA VAL A 252 -4.28 -11.98 -21.31
C VAL A 252 -3.89 -12.80 -20.08
N VAL A 253 -2.86 -12.35 -19.37
CA VAL A 253 -2.60 -12.73 -17.98
C VAL A 253 -3.24 -11.69 -17.07
N PHE A 254 -4.23 -12.08 -16.29
CA PHE A 254 -4.78 -11.23 -15.23
C PHE A 254 -3.93 -11.40 -13.99
N ASN A 255 -3.18 -10.36 -13.63
CA ASN A 255 -2.15 -10.40 -12.60
C ASN A 255 -2.66 -9.82 -11.27
N THR A 256 -2.71 -10.67 -10.26
CA THR A 256 -3.03 -10.33 -8.86
C THR A 256 -1.85 -10.63 -7.91
N LEU A 257 -0.62 -10.70 -8.43
CA LEU A 257 0.60 -10.74 -7.62
C LEU A 257 0.80 -9.43 -6.85
N ASN A 258 1.43 -9.51 -5.68
CA ASN A 258 1.74 -8.37 -4.83
C ASN A 258 3.23 -8.35 -4.43
N GLY A 259 3.71 -7.15 -4.09
CA GLY A 259 5.06 -6.93 -3.59
C GLY A 259 6.16 -7.33 -4.58
N ASP A 260 7.30 -7.75 -4.05
CA ASP A 260 8.50 -8.12 -4.83
C ASP A 260 8.28 -9.27 -5.82
N SER A 261 7.21 -10.05 -5.67
CA SER A 261 6.82 -11.09 -6.64
C SER A 261 6.62 -10.52 -8.04
N ASN A 262 6.09 -9.31 -8.16
CA ASN A 262 5.94 -8.61 -9.43
C ASN A 262 7.29 -8.29 -10.10
N VAL A 263 8.28 -7.88 -9.30
CA VAL A 263 9.65 -7.60 -9.81
C VAL A 263 10.23 -8.84 -10.48
N ALA A 264 10.13 -10.00 -9.82
CA ALA A 264 10.64 -11.25 -10.32
C ALA A 264 9.88 -11.73 -11.56
N PHE A 265 8.55 -11.65 -11.56
CA PHE A 265 7.71 -12.10 -12.66
C PHE A 265 7.98 -11.31 -13.95
N PHE A 266 7.91 -9.97 -13.91
CA PHE A 266 8.05 -9.15 -15.12
C PHE A 266 9.46 -9.17 -15.69
N LYS A 267 10.50 -9.23 -14.85
CA LYS A 267 11.89 -9.41 -15.32
C LYS A 267 12.05 -10.74 -16.06
N GLN A 268 11.59 -11.84 -15.46
CA GLN A 268 11.69 -13.17 -16.09
C GLN A 268 10.79 -13.31 -17.31
N LEU A 269 9.62 -12.64 -17.35
CA LEU A 269 8.78 -12.61 -18.54
C LEU A 269 9.51 -11.99 -19.73
N LYS A 270 10.16 -10.85 -19.52
CA LYS A 270 10.99 -10.18 -20.54
C LYS A 270 12.23 -10.99 -20.92
N ASP A 271 12.91 -11.61 -19.94
CA ASP A 271 14.06 -12.48 -20.18
C ASP A 271 13.70 -13.72 -21.02
N ALA A 272 12.45 -14.18 -20.91
CA ALA A 272 11.88 -15.22 -21.78
C ALA A 272 11.51 -14.71 -23.20
N GLY A 273 11.78 -13.43 -23.49
CA GLY A 273 11.48 -12.81 -24.79
C GLY A 273 10.01 -12.45 -24.99
N ILE A 274 9.21 -12.37 -23.90
CA ILE A 274 7.79 -12.06 -23.98
C ILE A 274 7.60 -10.58 -23.59
N THR A 275 7.03 -9.81 -24.52
CA THR A 275 6.69 -8.40 -24.35
C THR A 275 5.17 -8.20 -24.32
N SER A 276 4.72 -6.99 -24.05
CA SER A 276 3.30 -6.63 -24.11
C SER A 276 2.68 -6.81 -25.50
N ALA A 277 3.50 -6.75 -26.57
CA ALA A 277 3.07 -7.04 -27.94
C ALA A 277 2.77 -8.53 -28.16
N ASP A 278 3.44 -9.42 -27.43
CA ASP A 278 3.27 -10.87 -27.54
C ASP A 278 2.15 -11.36 -26.60
N LEU A 279 2.11 -10.79 -25.39
CA LEU A 279 1.17 -11.19 -24.33
C LEU A 279 0.79 -9.98 -23.48
N THR A 280 -0.46 -9.57 -23.54
CA THR A 280 -0.98 -8.55 -22.63
C THR A 280 -1.03 -9.09 -21.19
N THR A 281 -0.53 -8.32 -20.21
CA THR A 281 -0.94 -8.50 -18.81
C THR A 281 -1.85 -7.35 -18.40
N LEU A 282 -2.83 -7.60 -17.52
CA LEU A 282 -3.54 -6.56 -16.79
C LEU A 282 -3.32 -6.78 -15.30
N SER A 283 -2.75 -5.79 -14.64
CA SER A 283 -2.39 -5.85 -13.22
C SER A 283 -3.31 -4.97 -12.38
N VAL A 284 -3.63 -5.44 -11.18
CA VAL A 284 -4.45 -4.72 -10.19
C VAL A 284 -3.68 -4.41 -8.90
N SER A 285 -2.36 -4.57 -8.93
CA SER A 285 -1.43 -4.28 -7.83
C SER A 285 -0.11 -3.69 -8.33
N ILE A 286 -0.09 -3.15 -9.54
CA ILE A 286 1.03 -2.40 -10.11
C ILE A 286 0.51 -1.04 -10.53
N ALA A 287 1.10 0.00 -10.00
CA ALA A 287 0.89 1.39 -10.38
C ALA A 287 2.26 2.07 -10.59
N GLU A 288 2.32 3.39 -10.59
CA GLU A 288 3.56 4.14 -10.88
C GLU A 288 4.69 3.83 -9.88
N GLU A 289 4.37 3.59 -8.60
CA GLU A 289 5.40 3.30 -7.59
C GLU A 289 6.02 1.92 -7.80
N GLU A 290 5.22 0.90 -8.06
CA GLU A 290 5.71 -0.42 -8.41
C GLU A 290 6.48 -0.38 -9.75
N ALA A 291 6.00 0.39 -10.74
CA ALA A 291 6.68 0.56 -12.02
C ALA A 291 8.07 1.18 -11.83
N ARG A 292 8.20 2.17 -10.94
CA ARG A 292 9.50 2.76 -10.56
C ARG A 292 10.44 1.73 -9.92
N GLY A 293 9.92 0.84 -9.09
CA GLY A 293 10.70 -0.20 -8.40
C GLY A 293 11.07 -1.40 -9.29
N ILE A 294 10.18 -1.80 -10.20
CA ILE A 294 10.39 -2.93 -11.13
C ILE A 294 11.35 -2.55 -12.25
N GLY A 295 11.19 -1.34 -12.77
CA GLY A 295 11.80 -0.81 -13.98
C GLY A 295 10.74 -0.66 -15.10
N PRO A 296 10.47 0.57 -15.57
CA PRO A 296 9.45 0.82 -16.59
C PRO A 296 9.63 0.00 -17.86
N GLU A 297 10.88 -0.28 -18.22
CA GLU A 297 11.23 -1.08 -19.41
C GLU A 297 10.73 -2.52 -19.37
N TYR A 298 10.38 -3.05 -18.18
CA TYR A 298 9.77 -4.38 -18.03
C TYR A 298 8.25 -4.37 -18.14
N LEU A 299 7.65 -3.18 -18.07
CA LEU A 299 6.21 -3.01 -17.92
C LEU A 299 5.54 -2.26 -19.08
N GLU A 300 6.34 -1.64 -19.97
CA GLU A 300 5.83 -0.84 -21.10
C GLU A 300 4.80 -1.60 -21.94
N GLY A 301 3.64 -0.98 -22.17
CA GLY A 301 2.53 -1.50 -22.95
C GLY A 301 1.64 -2.53 -22.22
N HIS A 302 1.94 -2.88 -20.97
CA HIS A 302 1.04 -3.69 -20.15
C HIS A 302 -0.04 -2.82 -19.51
N LEU A 303 -1.19 -3.44 -19.20
CA LEU A 303 -2.38 -2.75 -18.69
C LEU A 303 -2.44 -2.78 -17.16
N VAL A 304 -3.08 -1.77 -16.61
CA VAL A 304 -3.38 -1.66 -15.17
C VAL A 304 -4.80 -1.13 -14.96
N ALA A 305 -5.42 -1.51 -13.86
CA ALA A 305 -6.75 -1.04 -13.48
C ALA A 305 -6.70 -0.42 -12.07
N TRP A 306 -7.06 0.87 -11.98
CA TRP A 306 -7.06 1.65 -10.74
C TRP A 306 -8.17 2.71 -10.74
N ASN A 307 -8.13 3.60 -9.77
CA ASN A 307 -9.06 4.74 -9.70
C ASN A 307 -8.33 6.08 -9.85
N TYR A 308 -7.02 6.09 -9.66
CA TYR A 308 -6.17 7.25 -9.80
C TYR A 308 -4.88 6.88 -10.55
N TYR A 309 -4.39 7.82 -11.33
CA TYR A 309 -3.04 7.83 -11.93
C TYR A 309 -2.37 9.17 -11.65
N GLN A 310 -1.05 9.21 -11.52
CA GLN A 310 -0.31 10.48 -11.38
C GLN A 310 -0.65 11.48 -12.49
N THR A 311 -1.02 10.97 -13.66
CA THR A 311 -1.41 11.76 -14.84
C THR A 311 -2.86 12.25 -14.82
N THR A 312 -3.65 11.96 -13.79
CA THR A 312 -5.04 12.44 -13.65
C THR A 312 -5.08 13.98 -13.69
N ASP A 313 -5.88 14.53 -14.61
CA ASP A 313 -5.91 15.99 -14.85
C ASP A 313 -6.98 16.69 -13.99
N THR A 314 -6.64 16.92 -12.72
CA THR A 314 -7.42 17.74 -11.78
C THR A 314 -6.52 18.79 -11.13
N PRO A 315 -7.05 19.94 -10.71
CA PRO A 315 -6.27 20.93 -9.96
C PRO A 315 -5.73 20.38 -8.64
N GLU A 316 -6.53 19.56 -7.97
CA GLU A 316 -6.18 18.91 -6.71
C GLU A 316 -5.01 17.96 -6.90
N ASN A 317 -4.98 17.20 -7.99
CA ASN A 317 -3.88 16.31 -8.30
C ASN A 317 -2.57 17.06 -8.57
N LYS A 318 -2.62 18.15 -9.30
CA LYS A 318 -1.42 18.97 -9.54
C LYS A 318 -0.79 19.42 -8.24
N THR A 319 -1.61 19.94 -7.32
CA THR A 319 -1.16 20.36 -5.99
C THR A 319 -0.59 19.18 -5.18
N PHE A 320 -1.27 18.03 -5.18
CA PHE A 320 -0.84 16.83 -4.45
C PHE A 320 0.51 16.31 -4.96
N VAL A 321 0.66 16.14 -6.28
CA VAL A 321 1.91 15.67 -6.91
C VAL A 321 3.05 16.64 -6.64
N GLU A 322 2.82 17.95 -6.75
CA GLU A 322 3.83 18.98 -6.47
C GLU A 322 4.26 18.92 -5.00
N SER A 323 3.32 18.89 -4.06
CA SER A 323 3.60 18.81 -2.62
C SER A 323 4.36 17.52 -2.25
N TYR A 324 3.93 16.37 -2.79
CA TYR A 324 4.57 15.09 -2.53
C TYR A 324 6.01 15.06 -3.04
N LYS A 325 6.24 15.51 -4.28
CA LYS A 325 7.60 15.58 -4.85
C LYS A 325 8.48 16.62 -4.17
N ALA A 326 7.93 17.76 -3.78
CA ALA A 326 8.68 18.77 -3.06
C ALA A 326 9.21 18.26 -1.71
N LYS A 327 8.43 17.40 -1.04
CA LYS A 327 8.78 16.86 0.27
C LYS A 327 9.70 15.65 0.20
N TYR A 328 9.40 14.70 -0.70
CA TYR A 328 10.03 13.38 -0.71
C TYR A 328 11.04 13.18 -1.84
N GLY A 329 11.14 14.10 -2.79
CA GLY A 329 12.09 14.06 -3.90
C GLY A 329 11.39 14.15 -5.27
N ALA A 330 12.06 14.82 -6.21
CA ALA A 330 11.51 15.08 -7.55
C ALA A 330 11.33 13.78 -8.38
N ASP A 331 12.04 12.72 -8.04
CA ASP A 331 12.01 11.39 -8.66
C ASP A 331 10.90 10.49 -8.07
N ARG A 332 10.23 10.95 -6.99
CA ARG A 332 9.11 10.21 -6.41
C ARG A 332 7.85 10.34 -7.28
N VAL A 333 7.04 9.32 -7.23
CA VAL A 333 5.77 9.26 -7.95
C VAL A 333 4.60 9.12 -6.98
N THR A 334 3.42 9.52 -7.44
CA THR A 334 2.14 9.23 -6.78
C THR A 334 1.45 8.10 -7.53
N ALA A 335 0.62 7.34 -6.83
CA ALA A 335 -0.10 6.18 -7.34
C ALA A 335 -1.41 6.02 -6.57
N ASP A 336 -2.32 5.16 -7.02
CA ASP A 336 -3.66 5.02 -6.42
C ASP A 336 -3.63 4.76 -4.90
N PRO A 337 -2.90 3.78 -4.34
CA PRO A 337 -2.89 3.59 -2.89
C PRO A 337 -2.23 4.75 -2.12
N ILE A 338 -1.29 5.46 -2.75
CA ILE A 338 -0.64 6.65 -2.17
C ILE A 338 -1.67 7.79 -2.06
N GLU A 339 -2.45 7.99 -3.11
CA GLU A 339 -3.53 8.96 -3.14
C GLU A 339 -4.63 8.61 -2.14
N ALA A 340 -5.06 7.35 -2.12
CA ALA A 340 -6.12 6.88 -1.21
C ALA A 340 -5.73 6.99 0.27
N GLY A 341 -4.45 6.83 0.62
CA GLY A 341 -3.92 7.11 1.95
C GLY A 341 -4.00 8.60 2.32
N TYR A 342 -3.60 9.48 1.39
CA TYR A 342 -3.75 10.92 1.56
C TYR A 342 -5.22 11.32 1.77
N VAL A 343 -6.12 10.81 0.93
CA VAL A 343 -7.56 11.05 1.01
C VAL A 343 -8.16 10.54 2.32
N ALA A 344 -7.72 9.36 2.80
CA ALA A 344 -8.19 8.79 4.06
C ALA A 344 -8.01 9.73 5.25
N VAL A 345 -6.85 10.40 5.33
CA VAL A 345 -6.56 11.37 6.41
C VAL A 345 -7.48 12.58 6.33
N TYR A 346 -7.72 13.11 5.13
CA TYR A 346 -8.63 14.25 4.94
C TYR A 346 -10.09 13.89 5.22
N LEU A 347 -10.54 12.69 4.82
CA LEU A 347 -11.89 12.22 5.12
C LEU A 347 -12.10 12.02 6.62
N TRP A 348 -11.11 11.44 7.33
CA TRP A 348 -11.14 11.34 8.78
C TRP A 348 -11.21 12.72 9.44
N ALA A 349 -10.36 13.65 9.04
CA ALA A 349 -10.37 15.00 9.59
C ALA A 349 -11.72 15.69 9.39
N ALA A 350 -12.31 15.58 8.20
CA ALA A 350 -13.64 16.11 7.90
C ALA A 350 -14.73 15.45 8.74
N ALA A 351 -14.63 14.13 8.99
CA ALA A 351 -15.57 13.40 9.85
C ALA A 351 -15.47 13.86 11.31
N VAL A 352 -14.25 14.06 11.83
CA VAL A 352 -14.00 14.57 13.18
C VAL A 352 -14.54 16.00 13.34
N GLU A 353 -14.29 16.89 12.39
CA GLU A 353 -14.81 18.26 12.41
C GLU A 353 -16.36 18.28 12.39
N LYS A 354 -16.98 17.47 11.53
CA LYS A 354 -18.44 17.32 11.47
C LYS A 354 -19.04 16.72 12.74
N ALA A 355 -18.33 15.75 13.36
CA ALA A 355 -18.72 15.13 14.62
C ALA A 355 -18.53 16.06 15.84
N GLY A 356 -17.63 17.04 15.75
CA GLY A 356 -17.17 17.85 16.90
C GLY A 356 -16.51 16.98 17.98
N SER A 357 -15.95 15.81 17.61
CA SER A 357 -15.45 14.80 18.55
C SER A 357 -14.46 13.87 17.89
N PHE A 358 -13.53 13.33 18.68
CA PHE A 358 -12.63 12.23 18.27
C PHE A 358 -13.18 10.83 18.65
N GLU A 359 -14.34 10.76 19.30
CA GLU A 359 -14.94 9.49 19.69
C GLU A 359 -15.36 8.68 18.46
N VAL A 360 -14.91 7.42 18.38
CA VAL A 360 -15.07 6.54 17.22
C VAL A 360 -16.51 6.46 16.72
N ASP A 361 -17.49 6.27 17.62
CA ASP A 361 -18.89 6.10 17.21
C ASP A 361 -19.46 7.40 16.62
N LYS A 362 -19.10 8.56 17.17
CA LYS A 362 -19.51 9.86 16.63
C LYS A 362 -18.86 10.15 15.27
N VAL A 363 -17.58 9.76 15.10
CA VAL A 363 -16.87 9.92 13.84
C VAL A 363 -17.50 9.03 12.76
N LYS A 364 -17.82 7.76 13.09
CA LYS A 364 -18.49 6.83 12.18
C LYS A 364 -19.86 7.38 11.71
N GLU A 365 -20.66 7.88 12.64
CA GLU A 365 -21.97 8.47 12.31
C GLU A 365 -21.84 9.71 11.44
N ALA A 366 -20.90 10.58 11.75
CA ALA A 366 -20.67 11.82 11.02
C ALA A 366 -20.08 11.60 9.62
N ALA A 367 -19.33 10.52 9.42
CA ALA A 367 -18.61 10.25 8.17
C ALA A 367 -19.54 10.02 6.96
N ALA A 368 -20.75 9.48 7.20
CA ALA A 368 -21.69 9.17 6.13
C ALA A 368 -22.00 10.39 5.25
N GLY A 369 -21.82 10.21 3.93
CA GLY A 369 -22.11 11.24 2.93
C GLY A 369 -21.10 12.39 2.88
N ILE A 370 -19.96 12.29 3.56
CA ILE A 370 -18.88 13.28 3.40
C ILE A 370 -18.35 13.20 1.96
N GLU A 371 -18.26 14.38 1.33
CA GLU A 371 -17.66 14.58 0.03
C GLU A 371 -16.30 15.26 0.17
N PHE A 372 -15.34 14.87 -0.65
CA PHE A 372 -14.02 15.48 -0.72
C PHE A 372 -13.59 15.64 -2.17
N ALA A 373 -13.05 16.80 -2.52
CA ALA A 373 -12.39 17.04 -3.81
C ALA A 373 -10.97 16.45 -3.73
N ALA A 374 -10.86 15.18 -4.12
CA ALA A 374 -9.64 14.40 -4.06
C ALA A 374 -8.79 14.57 -5.35
N PRO A 375 -7.51 14.19 -5.32
CA PRO A 375 -6.68 14.15 -6.53
C PRO A 375 -7.28 13.31 -7.66
N GLU A 376 -7.94 12.19 -7.35
CA GLU A 376 -8.64 11.36 -8.34
C GLU A 376 -9.92 11.99 -8.91
N GLY A 377 -10.39 13.06 -8.30
CA GLY A 377 -11.68 13.69 -8.52
C GLY A 377 -12.53 13.64 -7.24
N LYS A 378 -13.83 13.93 -7.38
CA LYS A 378 -14.72 13.93 -6.24
C LYS A 378 -14.95 12.52 -5.71
N VAL A 379 -14.71 12.31 -4.42
CA VAL A 379 -15.05 11.09 -3.67
C VAL A 379 -16.16 11.37 -2.65
N THR A 380 -16.93 10.34 -2.32
CA THR A 380 -18.03 10.43 -1.34
C THR A 380 -18.05 9.18 -0.48
N ILE A 381 -18.15 9.31 0.84
CA ILE A 381 -18.30 8.15 1.72
C ILE A 381 -19.72 7.60 1.61
N ASP A 382 -19.86 6.32 1.26
CA ASP A 382 -21.15 5.61 1.29
C ASP A 382 -21.58 5.34 2.73
N GLY A 383 -22.75 5.85 3.09
CA GLY A 383 -23.29 5.70 4.45
C GLY A 383 -23.81 4.30 4.79
N GLU A 384 -23.89 3.38 3.79
CA GLU A 384 -24.42 2.03 4.02
C GLU A 384 -23.31 1.02 4.38
N ASN A 385 -22.08 1.25 3.89
CA ASN A 385 -21.02 0.24 3.94
C ASN A 385 -19.61 0.78 4.21
N GLN A 386 -19.47 2.10 4.47
CA GLN A 386 -18.19 2.77 4.81
C GLN A 386 -17.10 2.70 3.73
N HIS A 387 -17.49 2.45 2.48
CA HIS A 387 -16.62 2.58 1.31
C HIS A 387 -16.79 3.96 0.68
N ILE A 388 -15.96 4.27 -0.31
CA ILE A 388 -16.08 5.52 -1.05
C ILE A 388 -16.45 5.28 -2.52
N TYR A 389 -17.19 6.22 -3.09
CA TYR A 389 -17.43 6.28 -4.54
C TYR A 389 -16.13 6.64 -5.24
N LYS A 390 -15.75 5.92 -6.30
CA LYS A 390 -14.50 6.10 -7.03
C LYS A 390 -14.71 6.02 -8.54
N THR A 391 -13.98 6.82 -9.30
CA THR A 391 -13.92 6.71 -10.77
C THR A 391 -13.01 5.55 -11.15
N VAL A 392 -13.51 4.59 -11.91
CA VAL A 392 -12.71 3.46 -12.40
C VAL A 392 -11.92 3.87 -13.61
N ARG A 393 -10.66 3.45 -13.69
CA ARG A 393 -9.74 3.77 -14.79
C ARG A 393 -8.99 2.53 -15.25
N ILE A 394 -8.83 2.39 -16.57
CA ILE A 394 -7.93 1.41 -17.19
C ILE A 394 -6.85 2.20 -17.90
N GLY A 395 -5.61 1.84 -17.66
CA GLY A 395 -4.44 2.52 -18.23
C GLY A 395 -3.41 1.58 -18.79
N GLU A 396 -2.47 2.14 -19.53
CA GLU A 396 -1.33 1.46 -20.13
C GLU A 396 -0.04 2.08 -19.58
N LEU A 397 0.84 1.25 -19.10
CA LEU A 397 2.16 1.64 -18.62
C LEU A 397 3.03 2.10 -19.79
N GLN A 398 3.66 3.25 -19.62
CA GLN A 398 4.52 3.88 -20.63
C GLN A 398 6.00 3.65 -20.30
N ALA A 399 6.86 3.90 -21.28
CA ALA A 399 8.32 3.75 -21.15
C ALA A 399 8.96 4.60 -20.05
N ASP A 400 8.30 5.68 -19.65
CA ASP A 400 8.73 6.58 -18.56
C ASP A 400 8.17 6.19 -17.18
N GLY A 401 7.44 5.07 -17.10
CA GLY A 401 6.81 4.57 -15.89
C GLY A 401 5.50 5.28 -15.51
N GLN A 402 5.06 6.25 -16.32
CA GLN A 402 3.74 6.86 -16.15
C GLN A 402 2.65 5.97 -16.75
N ILE A 403 1.41 6.23 -16.36
CA ILE A 403 0.26 5.51 -16.88
C ILE A 403 -0.56 6.43 -17.77
N LYS A 404 -0.78 6.00 -19.02
CA LYS A 404 -1.69 6.65 -19.94
C LYS A 404 -3.09 6.05 -19.77
N GLU A 405 -4.04 6.87 -19.34
CA GLU A 405 -5.44 6.45 -19.27
C GLU A 405 -5.98 6.11 -20.65
N LEU A 406 -6.58 4.92 -20.77
CA LEU A 406 -7.22 4.44 -21.99
C LEU A 406 -8.74 4.48 -21.90
N TRP A 407 -9.29 4.30 -20.71
CA TRP A 407 -10.71 4.28 -20.43
C TRP A 407 -10.99 4.67 -18.99
N ASN A 408 -12.13 5.28 -18.74
CA ASN A 408 -12.65 5.50 -17.40
C ASN A 408 -14.19 5.37 -17.36
N SER A 409 -14.76 5.26 -16.16
CA SER A 409 -16.20 5.11 -15.94
C SER A 409 -17.01 6.40 -16.18
N GLY A 410 -16.37 7.55 -16.40
CA GLY A 410 -16.98 8.87 -16.49
C GLY A 410 -17.38 9.44 -15.15
N GLU A 411 -18.25 8.76 -14.42
CA GLU A 411 -18.73 9.13 -13.09
C GLU A 411 -18.19 8.19 -12.01
N PRO A 412 -18.11 8.66 -10.75
CA PRO A 412 -17.77 7.80 -9.62
C PRO A 412 -18.76 6.64 -9.45
N VAL A 413 -18.25 5.43 -9.39
CA VAL A 413 -19.03 4.19 -9.24
C VAL A 413 -19.38 3.98 -7.77
N LYS A 414 -20.67 3.71 -7.47
CA LYS A 414 -21.10 3.31 -6.13
C LYS A 414 -20.41 2.00 -5.73
N PRO A 415 -19.82 1.91 -4.51
CA PRO A 415 -19.24 0.67 -4.04
C PRO A 415 -20.32 -0.42 -3.82
N ASP A 416 -20.05 -1.62 -4.31
CA ASP A 416 -20.84 -2.82 -4.07
C ASP A 416 -19.92 -3.96 -3.59
N PRO A 417 -19.51 -3.93 -2.30
CA PRO A 417 -18.52 -4.88 -1.79
C PRO A 417 -18.97 -6.34 -1.87
N TYR A 418 -20.27 -6.59 -1.94
CA TYR A 418 -20.83 -7.95 -2.04
C TYR A 418 -21.33 -8.31 -3.44
N LEU A 419 -21.10 -7.45 -4.43
CA LEU A 419 -21.56 -7.64 -5.82
C LEU A 419 -23.05 -7.96 -5.96
N LYS A 420 -23.89 -7.38 -5.09
CA LYS A 420 -25.33 -7.62 -5.05
C LYS A 420 -26.07 -7.14 -6.29
N THR A 421 -25.47 -6.20 -7.04
CA THR A 421 -26.02 -5.67 -8.29
C THR A 421 -25.71 -6.54 -9.50
N TYR A 422 -24.95 -7.65 -9.33
CA TYR A 422 -24.54 -8.56 -10.37
C TYR A 422 -25.16 -9.95 -10.19
N ASP A 423 -26.12 -10.33 -11.03
CA ASP A 423 -26.81 -11.63 -10.97
C ASP A 423 -25.87 -12.82 -11.00
N TRP A 424 -24.79 -12.73 -11.78
CA TRP A 424 -23.78 -13.78 -11.89
C TRP A 424 -22.96 -14.00 -10.61
N ALA A 425 -22.95 -13.01 -9.71
CA ALA A 425 -22.20 -13.08 -8.45
C ALA A 425 -23.01 -13.69 -7.29
N ALA A 426 -24.27 -14.03 -7.48
CA ALA A 426 -25.20 -14.47 -6.41
C ALA A 426 -24.68 -15.66 -5.56
N GLY A 427 -23.78 -16.51 -6.12
CA GLY A 427 -23.18 -17.64 -5.40
C GLY A 427 -21.92 -17.31 -4.60
N LEU A 428 -21.33 -16.11 -4.77
CA LEU A 428 -20.05 -15.76 -4.18
C LEU A 428 -20.16 -15.37 -2.69
N SER A 429 -21.27 -14.77 -2.28
CA SER A 429 -21.52 -14.31 -0.91
C SER A 429 -21.90 -15.42 0.07
N SER A 430 -22.16 -16.65 -0.41
CA SER A 430 -22.63 -17.77 0.43
C SER A 430 -21.51 -18.69 0.92
N GLY A 431 -20.26 -18.33 0.68
CA GLY A 431 -19.09 -19.19 0.94
C GLY A 431 -18.01 -18.59 1.87
N SER A 432 -18.37 -17.60 2.72
CA SER A 432 -17.46 -17.05 3.76
C SER A 432 -17.73 -17.68 5.11
#